data_770ee061c98d577eb5c93a315249d52f
#
_entry.id   770ee061c98d577eb5c93a315249d52f
#
_cell.length_a   1.000
_cell.length_b   1.000
_cell.length_c   1.000
_cell.angle_alpha   90.00
_cell.angle_beta   90.00
_cell.angle_gamma   90.00
#
_symmetry.space_group_name_H-M   'P 1'
#
loop_
_entity.id
_entity.type
_entity.pdbx_description
1 polymer ?
#
loop_
_entity_poly.entity_id
_entity_poly.type
_entity_poly.pdbx_seq_one_letter_code
_entity_poly.pdbx_strand_id
1 'polypeptide(L)'
;MTLVPTMGALHAGHLALVRAARKVPGSVVVVSIFVNPLQFGVGEDLDAYPRTLDDDLALLRAEGVEMAFTPTAAAMYPDGSRTAVHPGPLGAELEGAARPTHFAGMLTVVGKLLSIVRPDRVFFGEKDYQQLVLVRQMVADLNLDVTVVGVPTVREADGLAMSSRNRYLDPAQREAATALSAALAAGERAAAAGAQASVDAAAAVLSAVPAVDVDYLEVRGVDLGPAPADGSGRLLIAARVGTTRLIDNAAITLGLPIDAEVALAGSEAGPDGYHVSTGESRRN
;
A
#
# COMPACT_ATOMS: atom_id res chain seq x y z
N MET A 1 -6.71 -5.47 20.62
CA MET A 1 -7.58 -5.86 19.48
C MET A 1 -6.95 -5.37 18.17
N THR A 2 -7.07 -6.12 17.09
CA THR A 2 -6.60 -5.70 15.77
C THR A 2 -7.77 -5.68 14.77
N LEU A 3 -7.74 -4.77 13.81
CA LEU A 3 -8.77 -4.62 12.79
C LEU A 3 -8.17 -4.79 11.39
N VAL A 4 -8.84 -5.54 10.53
CA VAL A 4 -8.57 -5.64 9.10
C VAL A 4 -9.83 -5.19 8.35
N PRO A 5 -9.88 -3.94 7.85
CA PRO A 5 -11.01 -3.46 7.07
C PRO A 5 -10.98 -4.05 5.66
N THR A 6 -12.10 -4.61 5.20
CA THR A 6 -12.26 -5.12 3.84
C THR A 6 -13.64 -4.79 3.27
N MET A 7 -13.79 -4.92 1.97
CA MET A 7 -15.09 -4.85 1.30
C MET A 7 -15.63 -6.25 0.91
N GLY A 8 -14.98 -7.33 1.37
CA GLY A 8 -15.32 -8.69 0.95
C GLY A 8 -14.64 -9.09 -0.36
N ALA A 9 -15.12 -10.18 -0.98
CA ALA A 9 -14.46 -10.87 -2.09
C ALA A 9 -13.00 -11.18 -1.77
N LEU A 10 -12.78 -11.81 -0.61
CA LEU A 10 -11.48 -12.01 -0.02
C LEU A 10 -10.59 -12.86 -0.94
N HIS A 11 -9.33 -12.49 -1.01
CA HIS A 11 -8.28 -13.18 -1.75
C HIS A 11 -7.00 -13.24 -0.93
N ALA A 12 -5.95 -13.90 -1.42
CA ALA A 12 -4.70 -14.09 -0.68
C ALA A 12 -4.07 -12.79 -0.17
N GLY A 13 -4.27 -11.65 -0.87
CA GLY A 13 -3.86 -10.33 -0.39
C GLY A 13 -4.55 -9.95 0.93
N HIS A 14 -5.87 -10.13 1.03
CA HIS A 14 -6.61 -9.88 2.27
C HIS A 14 -6.20 -10.87 3.38
N LEU A 15 -6.00 -12.15 3.03
CA LEU A 15 -5.53 -13.14 4.00
C LEU A 15 -4.12 -12.85 4.53
N ALA A 16 -3.26 -12.19 3.75
CA ALA A 16 -1.97 -11.72 4.24
C ALA A 16 -2.11 -10.64 5.33
N LEU A 17 -3.10 -9.74 5.23
CA LEU A 17 -3.44 -8.78 6.29
C LEU A 17 -3.89 -9.50 7.56
N VAL A 18 -4.79 -10.48 7.42
CA VAL A 18 -5.28 -11.30 8.53
C VAL A 18 -4.13 -12.02 9.23
N ARG A 19 -3.24 -12.66 8.46
CA ARG A 19 -2.06 -13.36 9.00
C ARG A 19 -1.10 -12.40 9.69
N ALA A 20 -0.92 -11.18 9.18
CA ALA A 20 -0.12 -10.15 9.83
C ALA A 20 -0.77 -9.71 11.17
N ALA A 21 -2.09 -9.49 11.19
CA ALA A 21 -2.83 -9.14 12.39
C ALA A 21 -2.75 -10.23 13.47
N ARG A 22 -2.84 -11.50 13.07
CA ARG A 22 -2.71 -12.66 13.99
C ARG A 22 -1.32 -12.84 14.61
N LYS A 23 -0.27 -12.26 14.01
CA LYS A 23 1.07 -12.26 14.61
C LYS A 23 1.20 -11.32 15.81
N VAL A 24 0.22 -10.46 16.09
CA VAL A 24 0.22 -9.59 17.28
C VAL A 24 -0.12 -10.41 18.51
N PRO A 25 0.81 -10.60 19.46
CA PRO A 25 0.59 -11.48 20.61
C PRO A 25 -0.61 -11.03 21.46
N GLY A 26 -1.47 -11.98 21.83
CA GLY A 26 -2.63 -11.75 22.70
C GLY A 26 -3.72 -10.89 22.08
N SER A 27 -3.68 -10.61 20.77
CA SER A 27 -4.68 -9.79 20.10
C SER A 27 -5.83 -10.64 19.56
N VAL A 28 -7.05 -10.15 19.73
CA VAL A 28 -8.26 -10.63 19.03
C VAL A 28 -8.33 -9.95 17.66
N VAL A 29 -8.48 -10.73 16.60
CA VAL A 29 -8.57 -10.22 15.23
C VAL A 29 -10.04 -9.99 14.84
N VAL A 30 -10.37 -8.77 14.46
CA VAL A 30 -11.65 -8.39 13.88
C VAL A 30 -11.44 -8.12 12.40
N VAL A 31 -12.21 -8.77 11.53
CA VAL A 31 -12.23 -8.45 10.10
C VAL A 31 -13.59 -7.80 9.77
N SER A 32 -13.58 -6.59 9.21
CA SER A 32 -14.83 -6.03 8.70
C SER A 32 -15.03 -6.40 7.22
N ILE A 33 -16.27 -6.75 6.87
CA ILE A 33 -16.69 -6.97 5.48
C ILE A 33 -17.85 -6.00 5.21
N PHE A 34 -17.52 -4.89 4.54
CA PHE A 34 -18.52 -3.85 4.27
C PHE A 34 -18.24 -3.14 2.94
N VAL A 35 -19.12 -3.33 1.96
CA VAL A 35 -19.09 -2.56 0.71
C VAL A 35 -19.65 -1.17 0.99
N ASN A 36 -18.76 -0.19 1.16
CA ASN A 36 -19.12 1.15 1.57
C ASN A 36 -19.63 1.99 0.39
N PRO A 37 -20.90 2.39 0.35
CA PRO A 37 -21.42 3.16 -0.78
C PRO A 37 -20.79 4.56 -0.93
N LEU A 38 -20.29 5.15 0.16
CA LEU A 38 -19.76 6.51 0.15
C LEU A 38 -18.45 6.67 -0.65
N GLN A 39 -17.72 5.57 -0.87
CA GLN A 39 -16.44 5.62 -1.58
C GLN A 39 -16.54 5.28 -3.07
N PHE A 40 -17.76 5.08 -3.59
CA PHE A 40 -18.02 4.85 -5.00
C PHE A 40 -18.65 6.09 -5.63
N GLY A 41 -18.01 6.58 -6.69
CA GLY A 41 -18.52 7.67 -7.50
C GLY A 41 -19.67 7.24 -8.43
N VAL A 42 -20.29 8.23 -9.07
CA VAL A 42 -21.31 7.96 -10.11
C VAL A 42 -20.65 7.19 -11.26
N GLY A 43 -21.24 6.04 -11.61
CA GLY A 43 -20.76 5.17 -12.70
C GLY A 43 -19.62 4.21 -12.30
N GLU A 44 -19.21 4.18 -11.03
CA GLU A 44 -18.31 3.15 -10.53
C GLU A 44 -19.04 1.81 -10.25
N ASP A 45 -18.26 0.78 -9.99
CA ASP A 45 -18.68 -0.63 -9.91
C ASP A 45 -19.40 -1.03 -8.62
N LEU A 46 -20.10 -0.11 -7.92
CA LEU A 46 -20.80 -0.41 -6.65
C LEU A 46 -21.81 -1.56 -6.77
N ASP A 47 -22.64 -1.53 -7.80
CA ASP A 47 -23.68 -2.56 -8.01
C ASP A 47 -23.07 -3.89 -8.48
N ALA A 48 -22.00 -3.81 -9.27
CA ALA A 48 -21.25 -4.96 -9.79
C ALA A 48 -20.21 -5.50 -8.79
N TYR A 49 -19.94 -4.78 -7.68
CA TYR A 49 -18.93 -5.19 -6.71
C TYR A 49 -19.31 -6.56 -6.10
N PRO A 50 -18.37 -7.53 -6.10
CA PRO A 50 -18.67 -8.89 -5.65
C PRO A 50 -19.12 -8.94 -4.19
N ARG A 51 -20.18 -9.70 -3.92
CA ARG A 51 -20.72 -9.94 -2.58
C ARG A 51 -20.74 -11.43 -2.31
N THR A 52 -19.69 -11.93 -1.68
CA THR A 52 -19.41 -13.37 -1.47
C THR A 52 -19.30 -13.69 0.03
N LEU A 53 -20.25 -13.20 0.83
CA LEU A 53 -20.15 -13.21 2.29
C LEU A 53 -19.93 -14.62 2.87
N ASP A 54 -20.63 -15.64 2.36
CA ASP A 54 -20.50 -17.00 2.90
C ASP A 54 -19.11 -17.59 2.61
N ASP A 55 -18.57 -17.37 1.41
CA ASP A 55 -17.20 -17.79 1.04
C ASP A 55 -16.16 -17.01 1.86
N ASP A 56 -16.37 -15.71 2.02
CA ASP A 56 -15.49 -14.84 2.82
C ASP A 56 -15.44 -15.32 4.28
N LEU A 57 -16.60 -15.60 4.88
CA LEU A 57 -16.66 -16.13 6.25
C LEU A 57 -16.03 -17.53 6.37
N ALA A 58 -16.13 -18.38 5.34
CA ALA A 58 -15.45 -19.67 5.32
C ALA A 58 -13.93 -19.50 5.30
N LEU A 59 -13.40 -18.57 4.49
CA LEU A 59 -11.98 -18.24 4.45
C LEU A 59 -11.49 -17.68 5.79
N LEU A 60 -12.24 -16.76 6.42
CA LEU A 60 -11.88 -16.19 7.72
C LEU A 60 -11.88 -17.25 8.83
N ARG A 61 -12.83 -18.19 8.84
CA ARG A 61 -12.82 -19.33 9.79
C ARG A 61 -11.59 -20.21 9.60
N ALA A 62 -11.23 -20.50 8.36
CA ALA A 62 -10.03 -21.29 8.05
C ALA A 62 -8.73 -20.59 8.51
N GLU A 63 -8.69 -19.26 8.47
CA GLU A 63 -7.58 -18.46 9.01
C GLU A 63 -7.67 -18.27 10.54
N GLY A 64 -8.70 -18.79 11.22
CA GLY A 64 -8.87 -18.69 12.68
C GLY A 64 -9.17 -17.27 13.16
N VAL A 65 -9.93 -16.50 12.38
CA VAL A 65 -10.40 -15.16 12.78
C VAL A 65 -11.53 -15.30 13.80
N GLU A 66 -11.41 -14.55 14.90
CA GLU A 66 -12.36 -14.62 16.01
C GLU A 66 -13.67 -13.87 15.74
N MET A 67 -13.60 -12.74 15.02
CA MET A 67 -14.76 -11.89 14.78
C MET A 67 -14.80 -11.34 13.36
N ALA A 68 -15.97 -11.51 12.70
CA ALA A 68 -16.31 -10.83 11.46
C ALA A 68 -17.40 -9.79 11.72
N PHE A 69 -17.11 -8.53 11.39
CA PHE A 69 -18.07 -7.43 11.48
C PHE A 69 -18.66 -7.15 10.10
N THR A 70 -19.92 -7.49 9.88
CA THR A 70 -20.58 -7.48 8.57
C THR A 70 -21.82 -6.59 8.57
N PRO A 71 -21.68 -5.27 8.77
CA PRO A 71 -22.83 -4.38 8.88
C PRO A 71 -23.50 -4.15 7.53
N THR A 72 -24.79 -3.82 7.56
CA THR A 72 -25.51 -3.30 6.38
C THR A 72 -25.26 -1.80 6.21
N ALA A 73 -25.49 -1.26 5.01
CA ALA A 73 -25.40 0.19 4.77
C ALA A 73 -26.39 0.98 5.66
N ALA A 74 -27.60 0.45 5.89
CA ALA A 74 -28.58 1.05 6.79
C ALA A 74 -28.12 1.06 8.25
N ALA A 75 -27.40 0.03 8.71
CA ALA A 75 -26.81 0.00 10.04
C ALA A 75 -25.65 0.99 10.19
N MET A 76 -24.84 1.13 9.13
CA MET A 76 -23.72 2.09 9.13
C MET A 76 -24.19 3.55 8.98
N TYR A 77 -25.24 3.79 8.22
CA TYR A 77 -25.74 5.15 7.89
C TYR A 77 -27.26 5.22 8.01
N PRO A 78 -27.85 5.08 9.23
CA PRO A 78 -29.29 4.99 9.41
C PRO A 78 -30.06 6.24 8.93
N ASP A 79 -29.46 7.40 9.08
CA ASP A 79 -30.01 8.70 8.64
C ASP A 79 -29.23 9.30 7.46
N GLY A 80 -28.51 8.47 6.70
CA GLY A 80 -27.52 8.90 5.72
C GLY A 80 -26.22 9.40 6.37
N SER A 81 -25.23 9.75 5.54
CA SER A 81 -23.96 10.32 6.01
C SER A 81 -24.07 11.84 6.08
N ARG A 82 -24.10 12.39 7.29
CA ARG A 82 -24.21 13.85 7.53
C ARG A 82 -22.89 14.50 7.94
N THR A 83 -21.91 13.68 8.29
CA THR A 83 -20.55 14.13 8.63
C THR A 83 -19.57 13.31 7.78
N ALA A 84 -18.57 13.98 7.26
CA ALA A 84 -17.52 13.35 6.45
C ALA A 84 -16.13 13.79 6.90
N VAL A 85 -15.15 12.91 6.74
CA VAL A 85 -13.73 13.24 6.89
C VAL A 85 -13.22 13.74 5.55
N HIS A 86 -12.65 14.93 5.51
CA HIS A 86 -12.06 15.50 4.31
C HIS A 86 -10.58 15.07 4.20
N PRO A 87 -10.14 14.53 3.03
CA PRO A 87 -8.79 13.96 2.88
C PRO A 87 -7.66 14.99 2.76
N GLY A 88 -7.97 16.28 2.74
CA GLY A 88 -6.98 17.33 2.50
C GLY A 88 -6.49 17.36 1.03
N PRO A 89 -5.41 18.13 0.73
CA PRO A 89 -4.91 18.31 -0.63
C PRO A 89 -4.50 17.01 -1.33
N LEU A 90 -3.83 16.10 -0.62
CA LEU A 90 -3.40 14.80 -1.16
C LEU A 90 -4.59 13.97 -1.70
N GLY A 91 -5.78 14.15 -1.11
CA GLY A 91 -6.99 13.47 -1.58
C GLY A 91 -7.52 13.93 -2.93
N ALA A 92 -6.93 14.97 -3.54
CA ALA A 92 -7.26 15.47 -4.88
C ALA A 92 -6.20 15.11 -5.94
N GLU A 93 -5.11 14.44 -5.53
CA GLU A 93 -4.02 14.01 -6.42
C GLU A 93 -4.10 12.51 -6.73
N LEU A 94 -3.36 12.02 -7.73
CA LEU A 94 -3.23 10.60 -8.09
C LEU A 94 -4.60 9.90 -8.21
N GLU A 95 -4.87 8.92 -7.33
CA GLU A 95 -6.17 8.24 -7.29
C GLU A 95 -7.33 9.19 -6.99
N GLY A 96 -7.10 10.23 -6.18
CA GLY A 96 -8.12 11.23 -5.87
C GLY A 96 -8.48 12.12 -7.05
N ALA A 97 -7.55 12.38 -7.96
CA ALA A 97 -7.84 13.09 -9.22
C ALA A 97 -8.74 12.24 -10.13
N ALA A 98 -8.48 10.93 -10.22
CA ALA A 98 -9.29 10.00 -11.00
C ALA A 98 -10.65 9.69 -10.35
N ARG A 99 -10.77 9.78 -9.02
CA ARG A 99 -11.92 9.40 -8.21
C ARG A 99 -12.23 10.45 -7.12
N PRO A 100 -12.76 11.63 -7.46
CA PRO A 100 -12.78 12.82 -6.56
C PRO A 100 -13.51 12.63 -5.23
N THR A 101 -14.48 11.70 -5.13
CA THR A 101 -15.25 11.45 -3.89
C THR A 101 -14.73 10.26 -3.08
N HIS A 102 -13.83 9.47 -3.67
CA HIS A 102 -13.40 8.19 -3.12
C HIS A 102 -12.80 8.31 -1.70
N PHE A 103 -11.80 9.17 -1.54
CA PHE A 103 -11.07 9.25 -0.28
C PHE A 103 -11.87 9.87 0.86
N ALA A 104 -12.77 10.80 0.59
CA ALA A 104 -13.68 11.31 1.61
C ALA A 104 -14.60 10.19 2.14
N GLY A 105 -15.16 9.38 1.24
CA GLY A 105 -15.97 8.22 1.61
C GLY A 105 -15.18 7.15 2.35
N MET A 106 -13.95 6.86 1.87
CA MET A 106 -13.05 5.88 2.47
C MET A 106 -12.61 6.29 3.88
N LEU A 107 -12.14 7.51 4.08
CA LEU A 107 -11.72 7.99 5.40
C LEU A 107 -12.90 8.06 6.38
N THR A 108 -14.09 8.44 5.91
CA THR A 108 -15.29 8.49 6.73
C THR A 108 -15.66 7.09 7.25
N VAL A 109 -15.66 6.06 6.40
CA VAL A 109 -15.96 4.69 6.86
C VAL A 109 -14.85 4.13 7.74
N VAL A 110 -13.58 4.40 7.43
CA VAL A 110 -12.44 3.94 8.26
C VAL A 110 -12.51 4.60 9.63
N GLY A 111 -12.69 5.92 9.72
CA GLY A 111 -12.86 6.61 10.99
C GLY A 111 -14.03 6.06 11.82
N LYS A 112 -15.16 5.73 11.16
CA LYS A 112 -16.30 5.10 11.81
C LYS A 112 -15.99 3.67 12.31
N LEU A 113 -15.30 2.86 11.51
CA LEU A 113 -14.85 1.52 11.92
C LEU A 113 -13.89 1.57 13.10
N LEU A 114 -12.94 2.50 13.09
CA LEU A 114 -12.02 2.71 14.23
C LEU A 114 -12.78 3.10 15.50
N SER A 115 -13.79 3.95 15.39
CA SER A 115 -14.64 4.36 16.54
C SER A 115 -15.50 3.22 17.09
N ILE A 116 -16.01 2.33 16.22
CA ILE A 116 -16.84 1.18 16.61
C ILE A 116 -16.01 0.08 17.24
N VAL A 117 -14.91 -0.32 16.59
CA VAL A 117 -14.09 -1.46 17.00
C VAL A 117 -13.09 -1.08 18.08
N ARG A 118 -12.58 0.14 18.05
CA ARG A 118 -11.51 0.67 18.95
C ARG A 118 -10.29 -0.26 19.00
N PRO A 119 -9.69 -0.57 17.84
CA PRO A 119 -8.55 -1.47 17.79
C PRO A 119 -7.27 -0.76 18.24
N ASP A 120 -6.32 -1.50 18.84
CA ASP A 120 -4.96 -1.01 19.09
C ASP A 120 -4.15 -0.87 17.78
N ARG A 121 -4.49 -1.70 16.77
CA ARG A 121 -3.85 -1.69 15.46
C ARG A 121 -4.85 -1.94 14.34
N VAL A 122 -4.66 -1.26 13.21
CA VAL A 122 -5.41 -1.48 11.99
C VAL A 122 -4.47 -1.78 10.84
N PHE A 123 -4.83 -2.77 9.99
CA PHE A 123 -3.96 -3.29 8.93
C PHE A 123 -4.52 -2.94 7.56
N PHE A 124 -3.66 -2.36 6.70
CA PHE A 124 -3.98 -2.03 5.30
C PHE A 124 -2.90 -2.56 4.37
N GLY A 125 -3.30 -2.97 3.16
CA GLY A 125 -2.35 -3.36 2.13
C GLY A 125 -1.63 -2.14 1.54
N GLU A 126 -0.33 -2.28 1.31
CA GLU A 126 0.47 -1.24 0.64
C GLU A 126 0.14 -1.10 -0.84
N LYS A 127 -0.62 -2.02 -1.43
CA LYS A 127 -1.10 -1.89 -2.80
C LYS A 127 -1.88 -0.58 -3.01
N ASP A 128 -2.76 -0.25 -2.10
CA ASP A 128 -3.54 1.00 -2.11
C ASP A 128 -2.79 2.06 -1.27
N TYR A 129 -1.57 2.40 -1.71
CA TYR A 129 -0.61 3.16 -0.90
C TYR A 129 -1.11 4.55 -0.52
N GLN A 130 -1.78 5.26 -1.41
CA GLN A 130 -2.36 6.57 -1.10
C GLN A 130 -3.45 6.45 -0.03
N GLN A 131 -4.25 5.40 -0.05
CA GLN A 131 -5.20 5.11 1.03
C GLN A 131 -4.47 4.93 2.37
N LEU A 132 -3.38 4.15 2.39
CA LEU A 132 -2.59 3.91 3.60
C LEU A 132 -2.02 5.22 4.17
N VAL A 133 -1.47 6.09 3.31
CA VAL A 133 -0.93 7.40 3.71
C VAL A 133 -2.03 8.31 4.27
N LEU A 134 -3.18 8.41 3.59
CA LEU A 134 -4.31 9.22 4.04
C LEU A 134 -4.91 8.71 5.36
N VAL A 135 -4.95 7.40 5.58
CA VAL A 135 -5.39 6.84 6.88
C VAL A 135 -4.39 7.19 7.99
N ARG A 136 -3.08 7.11 7.73
CA ARG A 136 -2.06 7.56 8.68
C ARG A 136 -2.17 9.04 9.01
N GLN A 137 -2.40 9.88 8.00
CA GLN A 137 -2.64 11.30 8.17
C GLN A 137 -3.89 11.53 9.05
N MET A 138 -5.02 10.91 8.74
CA MET A 138 -6.24 11.03 9.53
C MET A 138 -6.03 10.62 11.00
N VAL A 139 -5.32 9.53 11.23
CA VAL A 139 -5.03 9.04 12.59
C VAL A 139 -4.19 10.05 13.36
N ALA A 140 -3.17 10.63 12.73
CA ALA A 140 -2.32 11.66 13.35
C ALA A 140 -3.09 12.96 13.61
N ASP A 141 -3.78 13.48 12.59
CA ASP A 141 -4.47 14.78 12.66
C ASP A 141 -5.63 14.78 13.66
N LEU A 142 -6.33 13.64 13.79
CA LEU A 142 -7.44 13.49 14.72
C LEU A 142 -7.04 12.88 16.07
N ASN A 143 -5.75 12.68 16.32
CA ASN A 143 -5.20 12.07 17.54
C ASN A 143 -5.90 10.76 17.92
N LEU A 144 -6.16 9.89 16.94
CA LEU A 144 -6.77 8.59 17.18
C LEU A 144 -5.75 7.62 17.80
N ASP A 145 -6.14 6.98 18.90
CA ASP A 145 -5.28 6.01 19.61
C ASP A 145 -5.29 4.65 18.90
N VAL A 146 -4.65 4.61 17.73
CA VAL A 146 -4.51 3.39 16.91
C VAL A 146 -3.22 3.42 16.10
N THR A 147 -2.52 2.28 16.01
CA THR A 147 -1.36 2.12 15.14
C THR A 147 -1.81 1.64 13.76
N VAL A 148 -1.46 2.36 12.69
CA VAL A 148 -1.72 1.97 11.30
C VAL A 148 -0.55 1.16 10.74
N VAL A 149 -0.80 -0.11 10.41
CA VAL A 149 0.20 -1.05 9.91
C VAL A 149 0.01 -1.26 8.41
N GLY A 150 1.04 -0.99 7.61
CA GLY A 150 1.11 -1.37 6.21
C GLY A 150 1.57 -2.82 6.05
N VAL A 151 0.95 -3.56 5.15
CA VAL A 151 1.35 -4.93 4.79
C VAL A 151 1.76 -4.96 3.32
N PRO A 152 2.93 -5.50 2.98
CA PRO A 152 3.43 -5.51 1.62
C PRO A 152 2.44 -6.10 0.61
N THR A 153 2.47 -5.58 -0.61
CA THR A 153 1.63 -6.05 -1.71
C THR A 153 1.87 -7.52 -2.02
N VAL A 154 0.82 -8.32 -1.95
CA VAL A 154 0.85 -9.72 -2.41
C VAL A 154 0.69 -9.75 -3.92
N ARG A 155 1.52 -10.54 -4.59
CA ARG A 155 1.50 -10.69 -6.04
C ARG A 155 1.09 -12.09 -6.44
N GLU A 156 0.49 -12.20 -7.61
CA GLU A 156 0.22 -13.48 -8.25
C GLU A 156 1.52 -14.07 -8.85
N ALA A 157 1.48 -15.31 -9.30
CA ALA A 157 2.69 -16.01 -9.78
C ALA A 157 3.37 -15.31 -10.99
N ASP A 158 2.61 -14.54 -11.76
CA ASP A 158 3.09 -13.74 -12.90
C ASP A 158 3.56 -12.33 -12.50
N GLY A 159 3.56 -12.01 -11.20
CA GLY A 159 3.99 -10.73 -10.65
C GLY A 159 2.88 -9.68 -10.54
N LEU A 160 1.70 -9.89 -11.12
CA LEU A 160 0.60 -8.93 -11.04
C LEU A 160 0.15 -8.77 -9.58
N ALA A 161 -0.02 -7.51 -9.12
CA ALA A 161 -0.54 -7.23 -7.78
C ALA A 161 -1.95 -7.82 -7.62
N MET A 162 -2.19 -8.54 -6.51
CA MET A 162 -3.49 -9.13 -6.26
C MET A 162 -4.58 -8.08 -6.11
N SER A 163 -5.66 -8.26 -6.88
CA SER A 163 -6.84 -7.40 -6.87
C SER A 163 -8.09 -8.18 -7.24
N SER A 164 -9.23 -7.86 -6.60
CA SER A 164 -10.53 -8.39 -7.02
C SER A 164 -10.90 -8.00 -8.45
N ARG A 165 -10.33 -6.91 -8.98
CA ARG A 165 -10.53 -6.44 -10.35
C ARG A 165 -9.75 -7.24 -11.41
N ASN A 166 -8.76 -8.04 -11.01
CA ASN A 166 -8.03 -8.90 -11.96
C ASN A 166 -8.94 -9.90 -12.67
N ARG A 167 -10.09 -10.25 -12.08
CA ARG A 167 -11.11 -11.11 -12.68
C ARG A 167 -11.78 -10.55 -13.94
N TYR A 168 -11.70 -9.23 -14.14
CA TYR A 168 -12.30 -8.56 -15.30
C TYR A 168 -11.38 -8.59 -16.53
N LEU A 169 -10.12 -8.99 -16.37
CA LEU A 169 -9.14 -9.10 -17.44
C LEU A 169 -9.37 -10.39 -18.24
N ASP A 170 -9.48 -10.27 -19.55
CA ASP A 170 -9.33 -11.42 -20.42
C ASP A 170 -7.87 -11.90 -20.49
N PRO A 171 -7.56 -13.06 -21.09
CA PRO A 171 -6.19 -13.60 -21.10
C PRO A 171 -5.15 -12.65 -21.71
N ALA A 172 -5.48 -11.92 -22.79
CA ALA A 172 -4.56 -10.98 -23.43
C ALA A 172 -4.34 -9.73 -22.59
N GLN A 173 -5.42 -9.21 -21.99
CA GLN A 173 -5.35 -8.10 -21.03
C GLN A 173 -4.58 -8.49 -19.78
N ARG A 174 -4.74 -9.74 -19.32
CA ARG A 174 -3.99 -10.26 -18.18
C ARG A 174 -2.49 -10.29 -18.44
N GLU A 175 -2.09 -10.78 -19.61
CA GLU A 175 -0.70 -10.78 -20.04
C GLU A 175 -0.15 -9.34 -20.10
N ALA A 176 -0.89 -8.42 -20.75
CA ALA A 176 -0.50 -7.01 -20.81
C ALA A 176 -0.37 -6.35 -19.42
N ALA A 177 -1.24 -6.67 -18.48
CA ALA A 177 -1.23 -6.12 -17.12
C ALA A 177 0.03 -6.47 -16.33
N THR A 178 0.72 -7.56 -16.66
CA THR A 178 2.01 -7.91 -16.01
C THR A 178 3.10 -6.88 -16.27
N ALA A 179 2.96 -6.06 -17.32
CA ALA A 179 3.87 -4.95 -17.59
C ALA A 179 3.94 -3.93 -16.45
N LEU A 180 2.88 -3.79 -15.62
CA LEU A 180 2.90 -2.88 -14.47
C LEU A 180 3.98 -3.30 -13.46
N SER A 181 3.98 -4.56 -13.07
CA SER A 181 4.99 -5.07 -12.11
C SER A 181 6.39 -5.09 -12.72
N ALA A 182 6.52 -5.41 -14.02
CA ALA A 182 7.80 -5.35 -14.72
C ALA A 182 8.35 -3.92 -14.80
N ALA A 183 7.49 -2.92 -15.02
CA ALA A 183 7.85 -1.49 -15.03
C ALA A 183 8.32 -1.04 -13.65
N LEU A 184 7.59 -1.39 -12.57
CA LEU A 184 8.01 -1.08 -11.21
C LEU A 184 9.37 -1.68 -10.89
N ALA A 185 9.62 -2.94 -11.27
CA ALA A 185 10.92 -3.59 -11.08
C ALA A 185 12.05 -2.93 -11.90
N ALA A 186 11.75 -2.40 -13.10
CA ALA A 186 12.73 -1.65 -13.90
C ALA A 186 13.03 -0.30 -13.24
N GLY A 187 12.00 0.42 -12.79
CA GLY A 187 12.16 1.70 -12.08
C GLY A 187 12.91 1.56 -10.76
N GLU A 188 12.64 0.50 -9.97
CA GLU A 188 13.35 0.20 -8.74
C GLU A 188 14.87 0.01 -8.98
N ARG A 189 15.25 -0.76 -10.01
CA ARG A 189 16.66 -0.95 -10.36
C ARG A 189 17.35 0.34 -10.81
N ALA A 190 16.62 1.27 -11.42
CA ALA A 190 17.17 2.55 -11.88
C ALA A 190 17.15 3.65 -10.81
N ALA A 191 16.50 3.42 -9.67
CA ALA A 191 16.24 4.44 -8.64
C ALA A 191 17.50 5.04 -8.03
N ALA A 192 18.61 4.29 -7.96
CA ALA A 192 19.90 4.80 -7.50
C ALA A 192 20.44 5.97 -8.35
N ALA A 193 20.02 6.08 -9.61
CA ALA A 193 20.37 7.20 -10.51
C ALA A 193 19.39 8.40 -10.37
N GLY A 194 18.43 8.34 -9.44
CA GLY A 194 17.49 9.40 -9.14
C GLY A 194 16.04 9.13 -9.62
N ALA A 195 15.14 10.00 -9.19
CA ALA A 195 13.69 9.83 -9.44
C ALA A 195 13.35 9.80 -10.94
N GLN A 196 13.95 10.68 -11.75
CA GLN A 196 13.68 10.72 -13.18
C GLN A 196 14.14 9.43 -13.88
N ALA A 197 15.34 8.92 -13.55
CA ALA A 197 15.85 7.68 -14.10
C ALA A 197 14.94 6.48 -13.77
N SER A 198 14.36 6.45 -12.56
CA SER A 198 13.37 5.45 -12.14
C SER A 198 12.11 5.52 -13.01
N VAL A 199 11.56 6.72 -13.23
CA VAL A 199 10.38 6.94 -14.08
C VAL A 199 10.67 6.56 -15.52
N ASP A 200 11.81 6.98 -16.09
CA ASP A 200 12.16 6.70 -17.48
C ASP A 200 12.31 5.20 -17.75
N ALA A 201 12.96 4.47 -16.83
CA ALA A 201 13.11 3.03 -16.93
C ALA A 201 11.77 2.29 -16.86
N ALA A 202 10.86 2.72 -15.99
CA ALA A 202 9.51 2.15 -15.89
C ALA A 202 8.68 2.48 -17.15
N ALA A 203 8.74 3.73 -17.62
CA ALA A 203 8.04 4.18 -18.82
C ALA A 203 8.49 3.42 -20.08
N ALA A 204 9.78 3.10 -20.21
CA ALA A 204 10.30 2.33 -21.31
C ALA A 204 9.68 0.92 -21.40
N VAL A 205 9.44 0.27 -20.26
CA VAL A 205 8.75 -1.04 -20.19
C VAL A 205 7.29 -0.90 -20.64
N LEU A 206 6.57 0.10 -20.13
CA LEU A 206 5.16 0.29 -20.44
C LEU A 206 4.93 0.65 -21.91
N SER A 207 5.79 1.48 -22.48
CA SER A 207 5.68 1.89 -23.90
C SER A 207 5.85 0.73 -24.88
N ALA A 208 6.49 -0.37 -24.45
CA ALA A 208 6.61 -1.60 -25.25
C ALA A 208 5.30 -2.42 -25.28
N VAL A 209 4.29 -2.09 -24.48
CA VAL A 209 3.01 -2.80 -24.37
C VAL A 209 1.85 -1.85 -24.68
N PRO A 210 1.46 -1.63 -25.96
CA PRO A 210 0.46 -0.66 -26.37
C PRO A 210 -0.95 -0.88 -25.77
N ALA A 211 -1.21 -2.07 -25.24
CA ALA A 211 -2.48 -2.38 -24.56
C ALA A 211 -2.59 -1.76 -23.16
N VAL A 212 -1.51 -1.17 -22.64
CA VAL A 212 -1.47 -0.49 -21.34
C VAL A 212 -1.54 1.01 -21.57
N ASP A 213 -2.65 1.62 -21.17
CA ASP A 213 -2.87 3.07 -21.21
C ASP A 213 -2.56 3.65 -19.82
N VAL A 214 -1.48 4.43 -19.71
CA VAL A 214 -0.95 4.93 -18.44
C VAL A 214 -1.65 6.21 -18.04
N ASP A 215 -2.35 6.19 -16.88
CA ASP A 215 -2.95 7.39 -16.29
C ASP A 215 -1.89 8.26 -15.58
N TYR A 216 -1.05 7.63 -14.76
CA TYR A 216 0.12 8.27 -14.13
C TYR A 216 1.24 7.27 -13.85
N LEU A 217 2.46 7.78 -13.85
CA LEU A 217 3.68 7.09 -13.42
C LEU A 217 4.58 8.10 -12.74
N GLU A 218 4.71 8.02 -11.41
CA GLU A 218 5.38 9.04 -10.62
C GLU A 218 6.23 8.45 -9.51
N VAL A 219 7.33 9.14 -9.19
CA VAL A 219 8.08 8.95 -7.94
C VAL A 219 7.68 10.02 -6.95
N ARG A 220 7.35 9.61 -5.74
CA ARG A 220 6.99 10.48 -4.61
C ARG A 220 7.78 10.11 -3.36
N GLY A 221 7.77 10.96 -2.35
CA GLY A 221 8.20 10.61 -0.99
C GLY A 221 7.33 9.51 -0.37
N VAL A 222 7.76 8.94 0.74
CA VAL A 222 7.00 7.90 1.45
C VAL A 222 5.67 8.41 2.04
N ASP A 223 5.54 9.70 2.23
CA ASP A 223 4.31 10.41 2.63
C ASP A 223 3.49 10.92 1.43
N LEU A 224 3.91 10.58 0.21
CA LEU A 224 3.39 11.08 -1.08
C LEU A 224 3.59 12.58 -1.33
N GLY A 225 4.44 13.23 -0.55
CA GLY A 225 4.99 14.53 -0.89
C GLY A 225 5.95 14.47 -2.09
N PRO A 226 6.64 15.56 -2.41
CA PRO A 226 7.64 15.59 -3.48
C PRO A 226 8.69 14.48 -3.33
N ALA A 227 9.18 13.96 -4.47
CA ALA A 227 10.26 12.97 -4.48
C ALA A 227 11.49 13.54 -3.76
N PRO A 228 12.10 12.82 -2.81
CA PRO A 228 13.35 13.26 -2.20
C PRO A 228 14.50 13.17 -3.21
N ALA A 229 15.56 13.92 -2.99
CA ALA A 229 16.77 13.84 -3.81
C ALA A 229 17.49 12.50 -3.63
N ASP A 230 17.47 11.99 -2.39
CA ASP A 230 18.03 10.70 -1.96
C ASP A 230 17.16 10.05 -0.87
N GLY A 231 17.43 8.77 -0.60
CA GLY A 231 16.72 8.00 0.44
C GLY A 231 15.43 7.36 -0.04
N SER A 232 14.52 7.09 0.89
CA SER A 232 13.31 6.30 0.62
C SER A 232 12.27 7.08 -0.17
N GLY A 233 11.79 6.47 -1.25
CA GLY A 233 10.70 6.97 -2.09
C GLY A 233 9.69 5.88 -2.42
N ARG A 234 8.68 6.25 -3.21
CA ARG A 234 7.64 5.37 -3.72
C ARG A 234 7.45 5.61 -5.21
N LEU A 235 7.62 4.58 -6.03
CA LEU A 235 7.24 4.60 -7.43
C LEU A 235 5.81 4.10 -7.54
N LEU A 236 4.93 4.91 -8.14
CA LEU A 236 3.49 4.66 -8.25
C LEU A 236 3.07 4.62 -9.70
N ILE A 237 2.17 3.71 -10.02
CA ILE A 237 1.58 3.57 -11.36
C ILE A 237 0.08 3.36 -11.27
N ALA A 238 -0.66 4.03 -12.16
CA ALA A 238 -2.02 3.67 -12.52
C ALA A 238 -2.13 3.57 -14.04
N ALA A 239 -2.81 2.54 -14.51
CA ALA A 239 -3.02 2.32 -15.93
C ALA A 239 -4.34 1.61 -16.21
N ARG A 240 -4.85 1.78 -17.42
CA ARG A 240 -5.99 1.03 -17.96
C ARG A 240 -5.50 -0.07 -18.87
N VAL A 241 -6.09 -1.25 -18.70
CA VAL A 241 -5.91 -2.38 -19.60
C VAL A 241 -7.31 -2.81 -20.05
N GLY A 242 -7.64 -2.52 -21.28
CA GLY A 242 -9.03 -2.54 -21.73
C GLY A 242 -9.89 -1.55 -20.93
N THR A 243 -10.97 -2.03 -20.32
CA THR A 243 -11.84 -1.20 -19.46
C THR A 243 -11.41 -1.23 -17.98
N THR A 244 -10.46 -2.07 -17.61
CA THR A 244 -10.05 -2.28 -16.21
C THR A 244 -8.92 -1.33 -15.85
N ARG A 245 -9.16 -0.48 -14.84
CA ARG A 245 -8.13 0.37 -14.26
C ARG A 245 -7.45 -0.35 -13.11
N LEU A 246 -6.13 -0.42 -13.19
CA LEU A 246 -5.24 -1.09 -12.24
C LEU A 246 -4.28 -0.08 -11.63
N ILE A 247 -3.92 -0.32 -10.37
CA ILE A 247 -2.87 0.42 -9.67
C ILE A 247 -1.87 -0.53 -9.06
N ASP A 248 -0.63 -0.09 -9.01
CA ASP A 248 0.45 -0.78 -8.31
C ASP A 248 1.50 0.23 -7.84
N ASN A 249 2.41 -0.20 -6.99
CA ASN A 249 3.51 0.64 -6.53
C ASN A 249 4.65 -0.20 -5.95
N ALA A 250 5.83 0.41 -5.86
CA ALA A 250 7.01 -0.18 -5.25
C ALA A 250 7.73 0.82 -4.35
N ALA A 251 8.28 0.34 -3.23
CA ALA A 251 9.25 1.09 -2.46
C ALA A 251 10.55 1.15 -3.25
N ILE A 252 11.19 2.33 -3.28
CA ILE A 252 12.47 2.54 -3.97
C ILE A 252 13.42 3.29 -3.05
N THR A 253 14.72 3.16 -3.32
CA THR A 253 15.77 3.99 -2.68
C THR A 253 16.43 4.83 -3.75
N LEU A 254 16.31 6.13 -3.62
CA LEU A 254 16.90 7.13 -4.51
C LEU A 254 18.33 7.47 -4.08
N GLY A 255 19.20 7.69 -5.04
CA GLY A 255 20.60 8.00 -4.77
C GLY A 255 21.36 6.83 -4.16
N LEU A 256 22.66 7.03 -3.96
CA LEU A 256 23.47 6.10 -3.15
C LEU A 256 23.34 6.52 -1.68
N PRO A 257 23.13 5.59 -0.73
CA PRO A 257 23.23 5.92 0.68
C PRO A 257 24.61 6.49 0.96
N ILE A 258 24.67 7.61 1.69
CA ILE A 258 25.92 8.29 2.06
C ILE A 258 26.92 7.32 2.72
N ASP A 259 26.43 6.28 3.39
CA ASP A 259 27.25 5.24 4.04
C ASP A 259 27.92 4.26 3.06
N ALA A 260 27.47 4.16 1.80
CA ALA A 260 28.08 3.26 0.82
C ALA A 260 29.40 3.82 0.24
N GLU A 261 29.57 5.15 0.18
CA GLU A 261 30.84 5.76 -0.22
C GLU A 261 31.93 5.56 0.83
N VAL A 262 31.58 5.57 2.12
CA VAL A 262 32.52 5.33 3.22
C VAL A 262 32.99 3.87 3.25
N ALA A 263 32.13 2.91 2.90
CA ALA A 263 32.48 1.49 2.86
C ALA A 263 33.42 1.14 1.69
N LEU A 264 33.36 1.85 0.58
CA LEU A 264 34.25 1.65 -0.58
C LEU A 264 35.61 2.35 -0.40
N ALA A 265 35.64 3.48 0.30
CA ALA A 265 36.89 4.18 0.59
C ALA A 265 37.74 3.54 1.72
N GLY A 266 37.13 2.66 2.53
CA GLY A 266 37.81 1.95 3.63
C GLY A 266 38.50 0.64 3.25
N SER A 267 38.38 0.16 2.00
CA SER A 267 38.94 -1.16 1.59
C SER A 267 40.33 -1.10 0.91
N GLU A 268 40.96 0.10 0.80
CA GLU A 268 42.30 0.26 0.19
C GLU A 268 43.42 0.56 1.19
N ALA A 269 43.27 0.27 2.47
CA ALA A 269 44.39 0.32 3.42
C ALA A 269 44.92 -1.11 3.65
N GLY A 270 46.00 -1.46 2.91
CA GLY A 270 46.68 -2.73 3.06
C GLY A 270 47.45 -2.87 4.39
N PRO A 271 47.92 -4.09 4.72
CA PRO A 271 48.41 -4.44 6.03
C PRO A 271 49.90 -4.14 6.15
N ASP A 272 50.30 -3.20 7.01
CA ASP A 272 51.67 -3.17 7.51
C ASP A 272 51.78 -2.53 8.90
N GLY A 273 52.44 -3.22 9.78
CA GLY A 273 53.20 -2.62 10.89
C GLY A 273 52.69 -2.88 12.31
N TYR A 274 52.91 -4.10 12.82
CA TYR A 274 53.10 -4.32 14.25
C TYR A 274 54.24 -3.49 14.81
N HIS A 275 54.05 -2.70 15.85
CA HIS A 275 55.06 -2.39 16.86
C HIS A 275 54.49 -2.48 18.26
N VAL A 276 54.94 -3.52 18.95
CA VAL A 276 54.87 -3.69 20.40
C VAL A 276 55.90 -2.77 21.06
N SER A 277 55.50 -1.97 22.02
CA SER A 277 56.44 -1.47 23.04
C SER A 277 55.78 -1.60 24.42
N THR A 278 56.36 -2.50 25.17
CA THR A 278 56.26 -2.66 26.62
C THR A 278 56.95 -1.49 27.32
N GLY A 279 56.34 -0.94 28.35
CA GLY A 279 56.97 0.11 29.17
C GLY A 279 56.22 0.31 30.48
N GLU A 280 56.82 -0.25 31.48
CA GLU A 280 56.51 -0.33 32.90
C GLU A 280 56.16 0.98 33.62
N SER A 281 55.25 0.82 34.59
CA SER A 281 55.34 1.25 36.00
C SER A 281 55.90 2.64 36.34
N ARG A 282 55.14 3.47 37.06
CA ARG A 282 55.40 3.81 38.48
C ARG A 282 54.31 4.72 39.07
N ARG A 283 54.01 4.33 40.31
CA ARG A 283 53.22 5.01 41.33
C ARG A 283 53.65 6.50 41.56
N ASN A 284 52.71 7.34 41.81
CA ASN A 284 52.53 8.05 43.10
C ASN A 284 51.09 8.59 43.15
#